data_a2ddbe58f803322c75cf83f9bc55070b
#
_entry.id   a2ddbe58f803322c75cf83f9bc55070b
#
_cell.length_a   1.000
_cell.length_b   1.000
_cell.length_c   1.000
_cell.angle_alpha   90.00
_cell.angle_beta   90.00
_cell.angle_gamma   90.00
#
_symmetry.space_group_name_H-M   'P 1'
#
loop_
_entity.id
_entity.type
_entity.pdbx_description
1 polymer ?
#
loop_
_entity_poly.entity_id
_entity_poly.type
_entity_poly.pdbx_seq_one_letter_code
_entity_poly.pdbx_strand_id
1 'polypeptide(L)'
;MKKILIVEGNLREENQSFTDGGIKTHTESLKDSINYFTKDLEIDVVNPSSDSNVSDVVKNLNKYDGMIWGGSSLNIYNDTPEIRRQLDFMRECQNNIKNILAICWGMQVAVTVAGGEVKRCERGAHRGIAHDIEINEEGLKHNIYKNKNKIFNTPAFNFDEVVTLPANSILLASNSINKVMGVSFKAGVSNIWGIQYHPEISYEKMISLIHFRTERLLNNKAFK
;
A
#
# COMPACT_ATOMS: atom_id res chain seq x y z
N MET A 1 20.33 10.10 12.35
CA MET A 1 19.81 9.50 11.10
C MET A 1 18.37 9.09 11.38
N LYS A 2 17.43 9.34 10.45
CA LYS A 2 16.04 8.91 10.64
C LYS A 2 15.91 7.42 10.36
N LYS A 3 14.99 6.75 11.09
CA LYS A 3 14.75 5.32 10.99
C LYS A 3 13.34 5.03 10.48
N ILE A 4 13.24 4.28 9.38
CA ILE A 4 11.97 3.94 8.71
C ILE A 4 11.75 2.43 8.74
N LEU A 5 10.53 2.02 9.06
CA LEU A 5 10.09 0.64 8.95
C LEU A 5 9.37 0.43 7.61
N ILE A 6 9.83 -0.50 6.79
CA ILE A 6 9.08 -1.00 5.63
C ILE A 6 8.37 -2.29 6.04
N VAL A 7 7.06 -2.34 5.80
CA VAL A 7 6.24 -3.53 6.05
C VAL A 7 5.93 -4.21 4.72
N GLU A 8 6.35 -5.47 4.61
CA GLU A 8 6.05 -6.32 3.46
C GLU A 8 4.66 -6.95 3.63
N GLY A 9 3.77 -6.66 2.70
CA GLY A 9 2.38 -7.15 2.72
C GLY A 9 2.17 -8.51 2.08
N ASN A 10 3.05 -8.95 1.17
CA ASN A 10 2.94 -10.25 0.52
C ASN A 10 3.31 -11.39 1.47
N LEU A 11 2.75 -12.57 1.20
CA LEU A 11 3.22 -13.81 1.81
C LEU A 11 4.63 -14.17 1.29
N ARG A 12 5.34 -14.99 2.06
CA ARG A 12 6.71 -15.40 1.70
C ARG A 12 6.75 -16.14 0.36
N GLU A 13 5.77 -16.98 0.10
CA GLU A 13 5.64 -17.75 -1.14
C GLU A 13 5.43 -16.85 -2.36
N GLU A 14 4.66 -15.77 -2.24
CA GLU A 14 4.47 -14.80 -3.33
C GLU A 14 5.77 -14.04 -3.61
N ASN A 15 6.49 -13.63 -2.57
CA ASN A 15 7.79 -12.96 -2.73
C ASN A 15 8.84 -13.89 -3.33
N GLN A 16 8.83 -15.18 -2.96
CA GLN A 16 9.70 -16.19 -3.58
C GLN A 16 9.37 -16.34 -5.07
N SER A 17 8.09 -16.42 -5.42
CA SER A 17 7.65 -16.49 -6.81
C SER A 17 8.11 -15.26 -7.63
N PHE A 18 8.09 -14.06 -7.04
CA PHE A 18 8.62 -12.85 -7.69
C PHE A 18 10.12 -12.98 -7.94
N THR A 19 10.87 -13.41 -6.93
CA THR A 19 12.33 -13.60 -7.03
C THR A 19 12.67 -14.64 -8.10
N ASP A 20 11.99 -15.78 -8.11
CA ASP A 20 12.16 -16.86 -9.09
C ASP A 20 11.82 -16.38 -10.52
N GLY A 21 10.84 -15.50 -10.66
CA GLY A 21 10.46 -14.87 -11.92
C GLY A 21 11.32 -13.66 -12.31
N GLY A 22 12.37 -13.34 -11.54
CA GLY A 22 13.21 -12.16 -11.79
C GLY A 22 12.51 -10.82 -11.56
N ILE A 23 11.41 -10.81 -10.78
CA ILE A 23 10.63 -9.61 -10.46
C ILE A 23 11.03 -9.09 -9.08
N LYS A 24 11.35 -7.81 -8.97
CA LYS A 24 11.58 -7.18 -7.68
C LYS A 24 10.31 -7.21 -6.82
N THR A 25 10.45 -7.56 -5.56
CA THR A 25 9.38 -7.46 -4.57
C THR A 25 8.92 -6.02 -4.36
N HIS A 26 7.80 -5.81 -3.65
CA HIS A 26 7.36 -4.46 -3.27
C HIS A 26 8.40 -3.77 -2.37
N THR A 27 8.95 -4.50 -1.41
CA THR A 27 9.99 -4.02 -0.51
C THR A 27 11.25 -3.55 -1.24
N GLU A 28 11.75 -4.33 -2.22
CA GLU A 28 12.91 -3.94 -3.02
C GLU A 28 12.66 -2.68 -3.82
N SER A 29 11.47 -2.54 -4.43
CA SER A 29 11.10 -1.33 -5.18
C SER A 29 10.96 -0.10 -4.29
N LEU A 30 10.42 -0.26 -3.08
CA LEU A 30 10.36 0.81 -2.09
C LEU A 30 11.76 1.24 -1.66
N LYS A 31 12.67 0.29 -1.38
CA LYS A 31 14.07 0.60 -1.05
C LYS A 31 14.77 1.34 -2.19
N ASP A 32 14.59 0.90 -3.42
CA ASP A 32 15.17 1.57 -4.59
C ASP A 32 14.66 3.01 -4.71
N SER A 33 13.35 3.22 -4.57
CA SER A 33 12.73 4.54 -4.63
C SER A 33 13.24 5.45 -3.51
N ILE A 34 13.30 4.97 -2.28
CA ILE A 34 13.82 5.74 -1.15
C ILE A 34 15.28 6.09 -1.39
N ASN A 35 16.10 5.13 -1.80
CA ASN A 35 17.53 5.30 -2.04
C ASN A 35 17.84 6.23 -3.22
N TYR A 36 16.91 6.42 -4.14
CA TYR A 36 17.02 7.41 -5.20
C TYR A 36 16.96 8.84 -4.64
N PHE A 37 16.10 9.09 -3.67
CA PHE A 37 15.88 10.42 -3.10
C PHE A 37 16.79 10.76 -1.91
N THR A 38 17.21 9.76 -1.13
CA THR A 38 18.05 9.99 0.06
C THR A 38 18.88 8.75 0.42
N LYS A 39 20.08 9.01 1.00
CA LYS A 39 20.97 7.97 1.55
C LYS A 39 21.03 8.01 3.08
N ASP A 40 20.38 8.99 3.71
CA ASP A 40 20.48 9.27 5.15
C ASP A 40 19.35 8.65 5.95
N LEU A 41 18.91 7.44 5.55
CA LEU A 41 17.87 6.69 6.26
C LEU A 41 18.39 5.32 6.68
N GLU A 42 18.08 4.93 7.91
CA GLU A 42 18.12 3.54 8.36
C GLU A 42 16.79 2.86 8.03
N ILE A 43 16.83 1.71 7.36
CA ILE A 43 15.63 1.01 6.90
C ILE A 43 15.62 -0.40 7.47
N ASP A 44 14.64 -0.68 8.34
CA ASP A 44 14.30 -2.04 8.74
C ASP A 44 13.13 -2.55 7.91
N VAL A 45 13.05 -3.87 7.78
CA VAL A 45 11.96 -4.56 7.07
C VAL A 45 11.35 -5.61 7.98
N VAL A 46 10.02 -5.73 7.94
CA VAL A 46 9.29 -6.79 8.64
C VAL A 46 8.16 -7.33 7.76
N ASN A 47 7.94 -8.63 7.81
CA ASN A 47 6.76 -9.28 7.26
C ASN A 47 5.91 -9.83 8.41
N PRO A 48 4.79 -9.16 8.78
CA PRO A 48 3.98 -9.58 9.92
C PRO A 48 3.33 -10.96 9.75
N SER A 49 3.21 -11.44 8.50
CA SER A 49 2.61 -12.74 8.21
C SER A 49 3.53 -13.92 8.50
N SER A 50 4.85 -13.73 8.48
CA SER A 50 5.80 -14.83 8.43
C SER A 50 7.06 -14.68 9.29
N ASP A 51 7.43 -13.47 9.74
CA ASP A 51 8.68 -13.28 10.45
C ASP A 51 8.57 -13.66 11.93
N SER A 52 9.59 -14.33 12.45
CA SER A 52 9.64 -14.75 13.85
C SER A 52 9.93 -13.61 14.83
N ASN A 53 10.51 -12.49 14.35
CA ASN A 53 10.90 -11.34 15.15
C ASN A 53 9.83 -10.24 15.26
N VAL A 54 8.60 -10.48 14.78
CA VAL A 54 7.51 -9.49 14.79
C VAL A 54 7.27 -8.94 16.19
N SER A 55 7.27 -9.79 17.22
CA SER A 55 7.07 -9.35 18.61
C SER A 55 8.17 -8.42 19.11
N ASP A 56 9.41 -8.58 18.65
CA ASP A 56 10.50 -7.69 19.01
C ASP A 56 10.44 -6.36 18.26
N VAL A 57 9.97 -6.38 17.01
CA VAL A 57 9.67 -5.15 16.25
C VAL A 57 8.56 -4.38 16.96
N VAL A 58 7.46 -5.03 17.38
CA VAL A 58 6.34 -4.40 18.10
C VAL A 58 6.80 -3.68 19.36
N LYS A 59 7.66 -4.30 20.18
CA LYS A 59 8.23 -3.66 21.39
C LYS A 59 9.06 -2.40 21.10
N ASN A 60 9.49 -2.22 19.86
CA ASN A 60 10.40 -1.14 19.46
C ASN A 60 9.80 -0.19 18.43
N LEU A 61 8.49 -0.23 18.15
CA LEU A 61 7.82 0.59 17.13
C LEU A 61 8.04 2.10 17.34
N ASN A 62 8.13 2.55 18.58
CA ASN A 62 8.38 3.96 18.93
C ASN A 62 9.76 4.48 18.51
N LYS A 63 10.68 3.63 18.10
CA LYS A 63 12.01 4.00 17.57
C LYS A 63 11.98 4.43 16.11
N TYR A 64 10.87 4.19 15.40
CA TYR A 64 10.75 4.55 13.99
C TYR A 64 10.15 5.95 13.83
N ASP A 65 10.79 6.78 13.02
CA ASP A 65 10.29 8.11 12.64
C ASP A 65 9.07 8.03 11.71
N GLY A 66 8.94 6.90 11.01
CA GLY A 66 7.83 6.63 10.11
C GLY A 66 7.82 5.20 9.61
N MET A 67 6.74 4.86 8.93
CA MET A 67 6.52 3.53 8.34
C MET A 67 6.00 3.67 6.92
N ILE A 68 6.40 2.73 6.05
CA ILE A 68 5.81 2.55 4.72
C ILE A 68 5.30 1.11 4.65
N TRP A 69 4.02 0.94 4.36
CA TRP A 69 3.43 -0.39 4.14
C TRP A 69 3.10 -0.56 2.67
N GLY A 70 3.69 -1.57 2.02
CA GLY A 70 3.59 -1.82 0.60
C GLY A 70 2.32 -2.55 0.16
N GLY A 71 2.30 -2.92 -1.11
CA GLY A 71 1.22 -3.71 -1.73
C GLY A 71 1.25 -5.18 -1.35
N SER A 72 0.15 -5.88 -1.68
CA SER A 72 0.01 -7.34 -1.58
C SER A 72 -1.00 -7.85 -2.60
N SER A 73 -0.95 -9.16 -2.90
CA SER A 73 -1.97 -9.87 -3.68
C SER A 73 -3.10 -10.48 -2.83
N LEU A 74 -3.14 -10.19 -1.53
CA LEU A 74 -4.20 -10.65 -0.62
C LEU A 74 -5.51 -9.87 -0.81
N ASN A 75 -6.62 -10.47 -0.38
CA ASN A 75 -7.93 -9.83 -0.28
C ASN A 75 -8.36 -9.81 1.19
N ILE A 76 -8.58 -8.64 1.75
CA ILE A 76 -8.71 -8.46 3.20
C ILE A 76 -9.92 -9.17 3.80
N TYR A 77 -10.95 -9.39 3.01
CA TYR A 77 -12.17 -10.10 3.40
C TYR A 77 -12.03 -11.63 3.42
N ASN A 78 -10.89 -12.21 3.04
CA ASN A 78 -10.65 -13.66 3.11
C ASN A 78 -10.37 -14.15 4.55
N ASP A 79 -10.07 -13.23 5.48
CA ASP A 79 -9.93 -13.50 6.91
C ASP A 79 -9.00 -14.68 7.27
N THR A 80 -7.86 -14.78 6.59
CA THR A 80 -6.87 -15.83 6.89
C THR A 80 -6.03 -15.47 8.12
N PRO A 81 -5.35 -16.43 8.77
CA PRO A 81 -4.44 -16.14 9.89
C PRO A 81 -3.35 -15.11 9.54
N GLU A 82 -2.86 -15.14 8.31
CA GLU A 82 -1.85 -14.19 7.80
C GLU A 82 -2.40 -12.76 7.76
N ILE A 83 -3.64 -12.60 7.27
CA ILE A 83 -4.32 -11.30 7.23
C ILE A 83 -4.57 -10.80 8.64
N ARG A 84 -5.04 -11.67 9.55
CA ARG A 84 -5.26 -11.29 10.95
C ARG A 84 -3.99 -10.78 11.61
N ARG A 85 -2.84 -11.48 11.42
CA ARG A 85 -1.54 -11.01 11.92
C ARG A 85 -1.17 -9.63 11.36
N GLN A 86 -1.45 -9.36 10.10
CA GLN A 86 -1.20 -8.05 9.50
C GLN A 86 -2.13 -6.97 10.10
N LEU A 87 -3.41 -7.27 10.32
CA LEU A 87 -4.35 -6.35 10.96
C LEU A 87 -3.92 -6.03 12.40
N ASP A 88 -3.51 -7.05 13.17
CA ASP A 88 -3.03 -6.87 14.54
C ASP A 88 -1.74 -6.03 14.58
N PHE A 89 -0.79 -6.30 13.68
CA PHE A 89 0.42 -5.51 13.57
C PHE A 89 0.15 -4.05 13.18
N MET A 90 -0.77 -3.79 12.25
CA MET A 90 -1.18 -2.42 11.90
C MET A 90 -1.80 -1.69 13.09
N ARG A 91 -2.58 -2.38 13.92
CA ARG A 91 -3.17 -1.80 15.15
C ARG A 91 -2.09 -1.34 16.11
N GLU A 92 -1.04 -2.15 16.29
CA GLU A 92 0.12 -1.76 17.10
C GLU A 92 0.87 -0.57 16.46
N CYS A 93 1.05 -0.57 15.14
CA CYS A 93 1.68 0.54 14.43
C CYS A 93 0.89 1.85 14.59
N GLN A 94 -0.44 1.82 14.47
CA GLN A 94 -1.29 3.01 14.64
C GLN A 94 -1.19 3.62 16.03
N ASN A 95 -0.87 2.82 17.03
CA ASN A 95 -0.72 3.28 18.41
C ASN A 95 0.71 3.73 18.78
N ASN A 96 1.71 3.45 17.94
CA ASN A 96 3.11 3.67 18.29
C ASN A 96 3.92 4.46 17.26
N ILE A 97 3.53 4.49 15.98
CA ILE A 97 4.27 5.18 14.91
C ILE A 97 3.51 6.42 14.46
N LYS A 98 4.18 7.58 14.53
CA LYS A 98 3.53 8.87 14.26
C LYS A 98 3.14 9.09 12.79
N ASN A 99 3.92 8.57 11.84
CA ASN A 99 3.75 8.84 10.41
C ASN A 99 3.71 7.54 9.63
N ILE A 100 2.62 7.29 8.89
CA ILE A 100 2.42 6.06 8.11
C ILE A 100 2.05 6.42 6.67
N LEU A 101 2.86 5.98 5.71
CA LEU A 101 2.50 5.92 4.31
C LEU A 101 2.00 4.50 3.99
N ALA A 102 0.75 4.39 3.58
CA ALA A 102 0.08 3.12 3.33
C ALA A 102 -0.28 3.01 1.85
N ILE A 103 0.33 2.06 1.13
CA ILE A 103 0.26 1.91 -0.33
C ILE A 103 -0.56 0.67 -0.67
N CYS A 104 -1.59 0.82 -1.50
CA CYS A 104 -2.43 -0.24 -2.03
C CYS A 104 -2.99 -1.14 -0.90
N TRP A 105 -2.46 -2.34 -0.72
CA TRP A 105 -2.80 -3.23 0.39
C TRP A 105 -2.60 -2.56 1.76
N GLY A 106 -1.48 -1.86 1.95
CA GLY A 106 -1.21 -1.13 3.19
C GLY A 106 -2.32 -0.13 3.54
N MET A 107 -2.87 0.58 2.54
CA MET A 107 -4.02 1.48 2.73
C MET A 107 -5.26 0.69 3.15
N GLN A 108 -5.53 -0.46 2.52
CA GLN A 108 -6.69 -1.29 2.83
C GLN A 108 -6.61 -1.83 4.26
N VAL A 109 -5.43 -2.30 4.69
CA VAL A 109 -5.18 -2.74 6.08
C VAL A 109 -5.37 -1.57 7.06
N ALA A 110 -4.79 -0.41 6.79
CA ALA A 110 -4.86 0.75 7.67
C ALA A 110 -6.29 1.27 7.83
N VAL A 111 -7.04 1.33 6.73
CA VAL A 111 -8.46 1.74 6.71
C VAL A 111 -9.32 0.75 7.49
N THR A 112 -9.13 -0.56 7.28
CA THR A 112 -9.91 -1.60 7.97
C THR A 112 -9.68 -1.55 9.48
N VAL A 113 -8.43 -1.42 9.93
CA VAL A 113 -8.10 -1.31 11.36
C VAL A 113 -8.69 -0.04 11.98
N ALA A 114 -8.80 1.03 11.23
CA ALA A 114 -9.41 2.29 11.68
C ALA A 114 -10.96 2.32 11.58
N GLY A 115 -11.60 1.19 11.27
CA GLY A 115 -13.07 1.05 11.23
C GLY A 115 -13.70 1.37 9.88
N GLY A 116 -12.92 1.47 8.81
CA GLY A 116 -13.43 1.53 7.44
C GLY A 116 -13.70 0.16 6.84
N GLU A 117 -14.13 0.12 5.58
CA GLU A 117 -14.51 -1.10 4.89
C GLU A 117 -13.89 -1.19 3.50
N VAL A 118 -13.42 -2.38 3.13
CA VAL A 118 -12.86 -2.71 1.82
C VAL A 118 -13.66 -3.84 1.20
N LYS A 119 -14.00 -3.69 -0.08
CA LYS A 119 -14.73 -4.69 -0.86
C LYS A 119 -14.13 -4.83 -2.25
N ARG A 120 -14.55 -5.87 -2.96
CA ARG A 120 -14.27 -5.99 -4.39
C ARG A 120 -14.94 -4.84 -5.14
N CYS A 121 -14.19 -4.19 -6.02
CA CYS A 121 -14.72 -3.09 -6.81
C CYS A 121 -15.64 -3.59 -7.91
N GLU A 122 -16.90 -3.16 -7.88
CA GLU A 122 -17.91 -3.53 -8.89
C GLU A 122 -17.72 -2.76 -10.21
N ARG A 123 -17.11 -1.58 -10.16
CA ARG A 123 -16.89 -0.73 -11.34
C ARG A 123 -15.73 -1.17 -12.22
N GLY A 124 -14.91 -2.11 -11.76
CA GLY A 124 -13.77 -2.62 -12.51
C GLY A 124 -12.54 -2.88 -11.66
N ALA A 125 -11.37 -2.81 -12.30
CA ALA A 125 -10.08 -3.02 -11.67
C ALA A 125 -8.99 -2.23 -12.40
N HIS A 126 -7.93 -1.87 -11.68
CA HIS A 126 -6.71 -1.39 -12.33
C HIS A 126 -5.78 -2.60 -12.60
N ARG A 127 -5.33 -2.72 -13.86
CA ARG A 127 -4.52 -3.85 -14.33
C ARG A 127 -3.30 -3.33 -15.10
N GLY A 128 -2.52 -2.47 -14.47
CA GLY A 128 -1.34 -1.85 -15.03
C GLY A 128 -1.30 -0.36 -14.75
N ILE A 129 -2.22 0.43 -15.30
CA ILE A 129 -2.26 1.88 -15.13
C ILE A 129 -3.64 2.30 -14.63
N ALA A 130 -3.67 3.10 -13.59
CA ALA A 130 -4.82 3.90 -13.23
C ALA A 130 -4.81 5.21 -14.01
N HIS A 131 -5.83 5.41 -14.81
CA HIS A 131 -6.01 6.61 -15.62
C HIS A 131 -6.84 7.65 -14.87
N ASP A 132 -6.61 8.92 -15.22
CA ASP A 132 -7.42 10.06 -14.83
C ASP A 132 -7.70 10.12 -13.33
N ILE A 133 -6.65 9.91 -12.52
CA ILE A 133 -6.75 10.15 -11.08
C ILE A 133 -6.84 11.65 -10.88
N GLU A 134 -7.98 12.12 -10.37
CA GLU A 134 -8.22 13.52 -10.09
C GLU A 134 -7.98 13.82 -8.59
N ILE A 135 -7.10 14.78 -8.33
CA ILE A 135 -6.86 15.36 -7.01
C ILE A 135 -7.96 16.38 -6.75
N ASN A 136 -8.70 16.20 -5.66
CA ASN A 136 -9.74 17.16 -5.27
C ASN A 136 -9.15 18.42 -4.59
N GLU A 137 -10.01 19.35 -4.17
CA GLU A 137 -9.56 20.61 -3.55
C GLU A 137 -8.76 20.41 -2.27
N GLU A 138 -9.10 19.42 -1.45
CA GLU A 138 -8.36 19.09 -0.23
C GLU A 138 -7.00 18.43 -0.56
N GLY A 139 -6.97 17.58 -1.59
CA GLY A 139 -5.75 16.98 -2.09
C GLY A 139 -4.78 18.01 -2.67
N LEU A 140 -5.27 19.03 -3.39
CA LEU A 140 -4.43 20.11 -3.94
C LEU A 140 -3.74 20.93 -2.84
N LYS A 141 -4.32 21.03 -1.65
CA LYS A 141 -3.73 21.68 -0.49
C LYS A 141 -2.78 20.77 0.29
N HIS A 142 -2.82 19.46 0.03
CA HIS A 142 -2.12 18.48 0.83
C HIS A 142 -0.69 18.23 0.32
N ASN A 143 0.29 18.18 1.22
CA ASN A 143 1.71 18.04 0.88
C ASN A 143 2.05 16.78 0.08
N ILE A 144 1.28 15.69 0.20
CA ILE A 144 1.51 14.45 -0.55
C ILE A 144 1.37 14.64 -2.07
N TYR A 145 0.61 15.67 -2.49
CA TYR A 145 0.39 15.99 -3.90
C TYR A 145 1.10 17.28 -4.35
N LYS A 146 2.00 17.81 -3.50
CA LYS A 146 2.77 19.02 -3.86
C LYS A 146 3.49 18.81 -5.19
N ASN A 147 3.32 19.77 -6.11
CA ASN A 147 3.91 19.74 -7.46
C ASN A 147 3.36 18.62 -8.38
N LYS A 148 2.25 17.96 -8.01
CA LYS A 148 1.58 16.98 -8.87
C LYS A 148 0.53 17.69 -9.74
N ASN A 149 0.38 17.24 -10.99
CA ASN A 149 -0.74 17.71 -11.84
C ASN A 149 -2.08 17.30 -11.21
N LYS A 150 -3.09 18.14 -11.34
CA LYS A 150 -4.45 17.89 -10.82
C LYS A 150 -5.01 16.56 -11.31
N ILE A 151 -4.74 16.19 -12.55
CA ILE A 151 -5.10 14.91 -13.15
C ILE A 151 -3.81 14.21 -13.57
N PHE A 152 -3.66 12.93 -13.22
CA PHE A 152 -2.48 12.16 -13.54
C PHE A 152 -2.78 10.68 -13.74
N ASN A 153 -1.85 9.97 -14.41
CA ASN A 153 -1.85 8.53 -14.58
C ASN A 153 -0.67 7.93 -13.83
N THR A 154 -0.82 6.70 -13.32
CA THR A 154 0.24 6.05 -12.55
C THR A 154 0.05 4.53 -12.51
N PRO A 155 1.10 3.74 -12.27
CA PRO A 155 0.97 2.29 -12.07
C PRO A 155 -0.01 1.96 -10.95
N ALA A 156 -0.93 1.03 -11.22
CA ALA A 156 -1.87 0.51 -10.24
C ALA A 156 -2.32 -0.91 -10.63
N PHE A 157 -2.44 -1.76 -9.61
CA PHE A 157 -2.89 -3.13 -9.79
C PHE A 157 -3.75 -3.54 -8.60
N ASN A 158 -5.07 -3.38 -8.73
CA ASN A 158 -6.01 -3.73 -7.67
C ASN A 158 -7.38 -4.10 -8.21
N PHE A 159 -8.03 -5.04 -7.53
CA PHE A 159 -9.41 -5.47 -7.77
C PHE A 159 -10.36 -4.99 -6.67
N ASP A 160 -9.83 -4.53 -5.56
CA ASP A 160 -10.57 -4.12 -4.38
C ASP A 160 -10.54 -2.61 -4.21
N GLU A 161 -11.51 -2.07 -3.48
CA GLU A 161 -11.61 -0.65 -3.17
C GLU A 161 -12.04 -0.41 -1.73
N VAL A 162 -11.65 0.73 -1.19
CA VAL A 162 -12.21 1.26 0.05
C VAL A 162 -13.61 1.79 -0.25
N VAL A 163 -14.64 1.21 0.39
CA VAL A 163 -16.05 1.61 0.22
C VAL A 163 -16.54 2.48 1.37
N THR A 164 -15.98 2.31 2.57
CA THR A 164 -16.27 3.13 3.75
C THR A 164 -14.95 3.66 4.31
N LEU A 165 -14.84 4.97 4.42
CA LEU A 165 -13.68 5.62 5.03
C LEU A 165 -13.80 5.60 6.57
N PRO A 166 -12.68 5.55 7.30
CA PRO A 166 -12.66 5.81 8.74
C PRO A 166 -13.24 7.18 9.09
N ALA A 167 -13.69 7.35 10.32
CA ALA A 167 -14.19 8.64 10.79
C ALA A 167 -13.13 9.75 10.63
N ASN A 168 -13.59 10.95 10.30
CA ASN A 168 -12.74 12.14 10.11
C ASN A 168 -11.64 11.99 9.03
N SER A 169 -11.85 11.10 8.06
CA SER A 169 -10.97 10.98 6.90
C SER A 169 -11.17 12.13 5.93
N ILE A 170 -10.09 12.52 5.27
CA ILE A 170 -10.10 13.51 4.18
C ILE A 170 -9.79 12.75 2.89
N LEU A 171 -10.78 12.67 2.00
CA LEU A 171 -10.55 12.18 0.64
C LEU A 171 -9.69 13.17 -0.11
N LEU A 172 -8.65 12.70 -0.77
CA LEU A 172 -7.66 13.55 -1.46
C LEU A 172 -7.69 13.37 -2.97
N ALA A 173 -7.95 12.15 -3.45
CA ALA A 173 -8.00 11.83 -4.87
C ALA A 173 -8.93 10.66 -5.16
N SER A 174 -9.49 10.63 -6.38
CA SER A 174 -10.40 9.60 -6.88
C SER A 174 -10.24 9.39 -8.38
N ASN A 175 -10.84 8.33 -8.92
CA ASN A 175 -11.09 8.19 -10.35
C ASN A 175 -12.40 7.43 -10.62
N SER A 176 -12.70 7.16 -11.89
CA SER A 176 -13.95 6.49 -12.30
C SER A 176 -14.09 5.06 -11.76
N ILE A 177 -12.99 4.36 -11.48
CA ILE A 177 -12.97 2.98 -10.97
C ILE A 177 -13.00 2.98 -9.44
N ASN A 178 -12.07 3.65 -8.78
CA ASN A 178 -12.01 3.69 -7.32
C ASN A 178 -12.35 5.09 -6.79
N LYS A 179 -13.31 5.14 -5.86
CA LYS A 179 -13.67 6.39 -5.18
C LYS A 179 -12.55 6.91 -4.29
N VAL A 180 -11.72 6.02 -3.77
CA VAL A 180 -10.59 6.35 -2.89
C VAL A 180 -9.28 5.96 -3.57
N MET A 181 -8.66 6.92 -4.25
CA MET A 181 -7.31 6.79 -4.80
C MET A 181 -6.26 7.44 -3.90
N GLY A 182 -6.67 8.37 -3.04
CA GLY A 182 -5.84 8.99 -2.02
C GLY A 182 -6.67 9.46 -0.84
N VAL A 183 -6.20 9.21 0.37
CA VAL A 183 -6.89 9.55 1.62
C VAL A 183 -5.90 9.95 2.70
N SER A 184 -6.30 10.83 3.61
CA SER A 184 -5.58 11.13 4.84
C SER A 184 -6.52 10.99 6.03
N PHE A 185 -6.06 10.37 7.12
CA PHE A 185 -6.81 10.24 8.36
C PHE A 185 -5.88 10.04 9.55
N LYS A 186 -6.45 10.14 10.75
CA LYS A 186 -5.76 9.85 12.01
C LYS A 186 -6.32 8.59 12.64
N ALA A 187 -5.44 7.72 13.14
CA ALA A 187 -5.81 6.56 13.94
C ALA A 187 -4.77 6.36 15.05
N GLY A 188 -5.22 6.24 16.31
CA GLY A 188 -4.31 6.24 17.45
C GLY A 188 -3.44 7.50 17.48
N VAL A 189 -2.13 7.33 17.50
CA VAL A 189 -1.15 8.43 17.44
C VAL A 189 -0.73 8.78 16.02
N SER A 190 -1.16 8.00 15.02
CA SER A 190 -0.66 8.07 13.65
C SER A 190 -1.39 9.10 12.81
N ASN A 191 -0.61 9.85 12.01
CA ASN A 191 -1.08 10.48 10.79
C ASN A 191 -0.87 9.47 9.65
N ILE A 192 -1.92 9.12 8.94
CA ILE A 192 -1.90 8.09 7.90
C ILE A 192 -2.23 8.72 6.56
N TRP A 193 -1.38 8.47 5.57
CA TRP A 193 -1.57 8.81 4.18
C TRP A 193 -1.72 7.52 3.39
N GLY A 194 -2.91 7.28 2.88
CA GLY A 194 -3.24 6.11 2.07
C GLY A 194 -3.31 6.47 0.59
N ILE A 195 -2.70 5.64 -0.26
CA ILE A 195 -2.82 5.73 -1.72
C ILE A 195 -3.09 4.33 -2.30
N GLN A 196 -3.99 4.24 -3.30
CA GLN A 196 -4.34 2.95 -3.92
C GLN A 196 -3.37 2.55 -5.04
N TYR A 197 -2.64 3.49 -5.59
CA TYR A 197 -1.69 3.31 -6.69
C TYR A 197 -0.26 3.11 -6.17
N HIS A 198 0.67 2.77 -7.08
CA HIS A 198 2.03 2.37 -6.78
C HIS A 198 3.06 3.38 -7.30
N PRO A 199 3.45 4.42 -6.53
CA PRO A 199 4.48 5.37 -6.95
C PRO A 199 5.89 4.76 -6.99
N GLU A 200 6.09 3.61 -6.33
CA GLU A 200 7.35 2.88 -6.26
C GLU A 200 7.55 1.92 -7.44
N ILE A 201 6.54 1.75 -8.28
CA ILE A 201 6.60 0.84 -9.44
C ILE A 201 6.82 1.67 -10.72
N SER A 202 7.90 1.41 -11.46
CA SER A 202 8.10 1.97 -12.79
C SER A 202 7.19 1.30 -13.82
N TYR A 203 7.01 1.93 -14.98
CA TYR A 203 6.24 1.33 -16.07
C TYR A 203 6.86 0.02 -16.58
N GLU A 204 8.20 -0.07 -16.64
CA GLU A 204 8.93 -1.27 -17.03
C GLU A 204 8.66 -2.41 -16.06
N LYS A 205 8.70 -2.13 -14.75
CA LYS A 205 8.34 -3.11 -13.73
C LYS A 205 6.88 -3.53 -13.85
N MET A 206 5.96 -2.59 -14.11
CA MET A 206 4.55 -2.91 -14.29
C MET A 206 4.34 -3.83 -15.51
N ILE A 207 5.02 -3.61 -16.62
CA ILE A 207 4.98 -4.49 -17.80
C ILE A 207 5.46 -5.90 -17.41
N SER A 208 6.61 -6.00 -16.72
CA SER A 208 7.15 -7.28 -16.23
C SER A 208 6.17 -7.99 -15.31
N LEU A 209 5.51 -7.26 -14.40
CA LEU A 209 4.52 -7.80 -13.49
C LEU A 209 3.27 -8.32 -14.20
N ILE A 210 2.80 -7.64 -15.24
CA ILE A 210 1.67 -8.08 -16.07
C ILE A 210 2.04 -9.39 -16.81
N HIS A 211 3.23 -9.45 -17.42
CA HIS A 211 3.71 -10.68 -18.06
C HIS A 211 3.83 -11.84 -17.07
N PHE A 212 4.43 -11.60 -15.91
CA PHE A 212 4.55 -12.61 -14.86
C PHE A 212 3.19 -13.14 -14.37
N ARG A 213 2.18 -12.29 -14.33
CA ARG A 213 0.83 -12.63 -13.87
C ARG A 213 -0.13 -13.00 -15.00
N THR A 214 0.33 -13.19 -16.22
CA THR A 214 -0.53 -13.41 -17.40
C THR A 214 -1.54 -14.53 -17.19
N GLU A 215 -1.12 -15.72 -16.75
CA GLU A 215 -2.03 -16.85 -16.50
C GLU A 215 -3.09 -16.52 -15.44
N ARG A 216 -2.68 -15.90 -14.33
CA ARG A 216 -3.61 -15.48 -13.26
C ARG A 216 -4.63 -14.46 -13.78
N LEU A 217 -4.19 -13.54 -14.64
CA LEU A 217 -5.05 -12.52 -15.23
C LEU A 217 -6.05 -13.12 -16.21
N LEU A 218 -5.64 -14.06 -17.04
CA LEU A 218 -6.52 -14.77 -17.98
C LEU A 218 -7.55 -15.61 -17.22
N ASN A 219 -7.12 -16.39 -16.22
CA ASN A 219 -7.99 -17.22 -15.39
C ASN A 219 -9.05 -16.39 -14.63
N ASN A 220 -8.71 -15.18 -14.22
CA ASN A 220 -9.64 -14.25 -13.57
C ASN A 220 -10.47 -13.42 -14.58
N LYS A 221 -10.45 -13.77 -15.87
CA LYS A 221 -11.14 -13.02 -16.95
C LYS A 221 -10.80 -11.51 -16.90
N ALA A 222 -9.56 -11.20 -16.55
CA ALA A 222 -9.09 -9.83 -16.42
C ALA A 222 -8.99 -9.09 -17.75
N PHE A 223 -8.88 -9.84 -18.85
CA PHE A 223 -8.96 -9.34 -20.23
C PHE A 223 -10.18 -9.93 -20.93
N LYS A 224 -10.80 -9.14 -21.80
CA LYS A 224 -11.84 -9.59 -22.73
C LYS A 224 -11.19 -10.08 -24.02
#